data_cd48c933fc09524f44a3fd99b1ea730a
#
_entry.id   cd48c933fc09524f44a3fd99b1ea730a
#
_cell.length_a   1.000
_cell.length_b   1.000
_cell.length_c   1.000
_cell.angle_alpha   90.00
_cell.angle_beta   90.00
_cell.angle_gamma   90.00
#
_symmetry.space_group_name_H-M   'P 1'
#
loop_
_entity.id
_entity.type
_entity.pdbx_description
1 polymer ?
#
loop_
_entity_poly.entity_id
_entity_poly.type
_entity_poly.pdbx_seq_one_letter_code
_entity_poly.pdbx_strand_id
1 'polypeptide(L)'
;STYSDFRIKNKSEIKSIIESSMKVMASYGAIQYALFNWWEQGREIFSTLAKNDKANLPSIRRQLLSLIHQFLSPLNILDRFQISGIFVRWWDSIKYDLKTIRPHGWDIDLINNEDFRHLIVDKYFKKQQLAIDELKTTLASQESALASLVEEALELCEYEPEEDEKLTPKLAKQQIAANVANLCKEDAEPYEKILGDIVGKETLIKQIKAKCVAAESELMLHVEIKCYGTDDKLAELESQREICVADLNAADADLTLAISPIAEHLADITSFESIKDSIKALKSDLKKADKKQSSAKNKEFLAAIDKVEKSLKPFGKRFKQFRAVLDGINEGIAYINKLYSDMGGSVTEEECHEMILQKHFLIVESEMLQYVDSERRRLVAAFENLWDKYAVSAEQIKRSRDTSLDSLMSALSQLHYLD
;
A
#
# COMPACT_ATOMS: atom_id res chain seq x y z
N SER A 1 13.57 13.64 59.99
CA SER A 1 13.01 12.87 58.91
C SER A 1 13.01 13.75 57.67
N THR A 2 13.95 13.53 56.78
CA THR A 2 14.04 14.17 55.50
C THR A 2 12.90 13.64 54.62
N TYR A 3 11.85 14.42 54.48
CA TYR A 3 10.89 14.22 53.38
C TYR A 3 11.67 14.46 52.10
N SER A 4 11.88 13.42 51.32
CA SER A 4 12.43 13.55 49.98
C SER A 4 11.43 14.31 49.15
N ASP A 5 11.80 15.51 48.70
CA ASP A 5 11.02 16.26 47.73
C ASP A 5 10.72 15.39 46.52
N PHE A 6 9.47 15.38 46.09
CA PHE A 6 9.11 14.77 44.82
C PHE A 6 9.97 15.40 43.71
N ARG A 7 10.86 14.61 43.09
CA ARG A 7 11.72 15.09 41.99
C ARG A 7 10.94 15.46 40.74
N ILE A 8 9.71 14.94 40.60
CA ILE A 8 8.80 15.18 39.50
C ILE A 8 8.03 16.46 39.81
N LYS A 9 8.11 17.45 38.93
CA LYS A 9 7.43 18.75 39.12
C LYS A 9 6.03 18.81 38.48
N ASN A 10 5.80 18.05 37.42
CA ASN A 10 4.54 18.03 36.68
C ASN A 10 4.00 16.60 36.56
N LYS A 11 2.71 16.44 36.74
CA LYS A 11 2.01 15.15 36.56
C LYS A 11 2.23 14.58 35.12
N SER A 12 2.26 15.44 34.13
CA SER A 12 2.49 15.06 32.73
C SER A 12 3.85 14.38 32.45
N GLU A 13 4.83 14.57 33.33
CA GLU A 13 6.16 13.96 33.20
C GLU A 13 6.20 12.51 33.70
N ILE A 14 5.21 12.08 34.54
CA ILE A 14 5.20 10.74 35.12
C ILE A 14 5.27 9.64 34.08
N LYS A 15 4.46 9.75 33.03
CA LYS A 15 4.42 8.78 31.96
C LYS A 15 5.79 8.65 31.27
N SER A 16 6.40 9.74 30.88
CA SER A 16 7.70 9.73 30.18
C SER A 16 8.82 9.20 31.07
N ILE A 17 8.81 9.54 32.38
CA ILE A 17 9.81 9.06 33.34
C ILE A 17 9.68 7.55 33.55
N ILE A 18 8.46 7.03 33.66
CA ILE A 18 8.23 5.58 33.81
C ILE A 18 8.66 4.85 32.53
N GLU A 19 8.27 5.34 31.35
CA GLU A 19 8.60 4.73 30.07
C GLU A 19 10.11 4.75 29.77
N SER A 20 10.83 5.79 30.19
CA SER A 20 12.29 5.89 30.05
C SER A 20 13.07 5.21 31.19
N SER A 21 12.38 4.68 32.21
CA SER A 21 13.04 4.02 33.33
C SER A 21 13.82 2.78 32.87
N MET A 22 15.10 2.70 33.20
CA MET A 22 15.94 1.52 32.90
C MET A 22 15.34 0.20 33.41
N LYS A 23 14.64 0.22 34.52
CA LYS A 23 13.99 -0.99 35.10
C LYS A 23 12.82 -1.43 34.21
N VAL A 24 11.99 -0.49 33.72
CA VAL A 24 10.88 -0.78 32.84
C VAL A 24 11.39 -1.30 31.49
N MET A 25 12.39 -0.63 30.91
CA MET A 25 13.00 -1.08 29.66
C MET A 25 13.66 -2.46 29.81
N ALA A 26 14.36 -2.72 30.89
CA ALA A 26 14.94 -4.04 31.18
C ALA A 26 13.87 -5.13 31.34
N SER A 27 12.73 -4.81 31.95
CA SER A 27 11.59 -5.73 32.06
C SER A 27 10.98 -6.06 30.69
N TYR A 28 10.84 -5.08 29.80
CA TYR A 28 10.42 -5.32 28.41
C TYR A 28 11.38 -6.24 27.67
N GLY A 29 12.68 -5.94 27.74
CA GLY A 29 13.71 -6.79 27.12
C GLY A 29 13.71 -8.22 27.67
N ALA A 30 13.52 -8.39 28.97
CA ALA A 30 13.45 -9.71 29.61
C ALA A 30 12.23 -10.52 29.13
N ILE A 31 11.06 -9.88 28.96
CA ILE A 31 9.85 -10.52 28.43
C ILE A 31 10.06 -10.93 26.98
N GLN A 32 10.56 -10.02 26.14
CA GLN A 32 10.82 -10.33 24.71
C GLN A 32 11.82 -11.49 24.57
N TYR A 33 12.89 -11.49 25.35
CA TYR A 33 13.87 -12.54 25.36
C TYR A 33 13.30 -13.90 25.83
N ALA A 34 12.47 -13.89 26.87
CA ALA A 34 11.82 -15.10 27.37
C ALA A 34 10.80 -15.65 26.36
N LEU A 35 10.04 -14.77 25.70
CA LEU A 35 9.10 -15.13 24.64
C LEU A 35 9.83 -15.72 23.43
N PHE A 36 10.93 -15.12 23.01
CA PHE A 36 11.76 -15.64 21.93
C PHE A 36 12.31 -17.03 22.24
N ASN A 37 12.87 -17.25 23.46
CA ASN A 37 13.38 -18.55 23.87
C ASN A 37 12.27 -19.61 23.96
N TRP A 38 11.08 -19.23 24.45
CA TRP A 38 9.93 -20.12 24.40
C TRP A 38 9.58 -20.52 22.97
N TRP A 39 9.59 -19.54 22.05
CA TRP A 39 9.27 -19.79 20.67
C TRP A 39 10.31 -20.69 19.99
N GLU A 40 11.59 -20.45 20.17
CA GLU A 40 12.65 -21.28 19.60
C GLU A 40 12.55 -22.77 20.02
N GLN A 41 12.12 -23.03 21.24
CA GLN A 41 11.85 -24.42 21.66
C GLN A 41 10.49 -24.93 21.18
N GLY A 42 9.50 -24.05 21.10
CA GLY A 42 8.14 -24.40 20.68
C GLY A 42 8.02 -24.66 19.19
N ARG A 43 8.77 -23.93 18.35
CA ARG A 43 8.67 -24.03 16.88
C ARG A 43 9.02 -25.43 16.35
N GLU A 44 9.89 -26.15 16.99
CA GLU A 44 10.24 -27.51 16.60
C GLU A 44 9.04 -28.48 16.70
N ILE A 45 8.12 -28.21 17.62
CA ILE A 45 6.91 -29.01 17.78
C ILE A 45 6.00 -28.88 16.55
N PHE A 46 5.98 -27.71 15.93
CA PHE A 46 5.17 -27.45 14.73
C PHE A 46 5.72 -28.14 13.48
N SER A 47 7.02 -28.32 13.37
CA SER A 47 7.64 -29.00 12.21
C SER A 47 7.10 -30.41 11.99
N THR A 48 6.60 -31.05 13.05
CA THR A 48 6.04 -32.42 13.01
C THR A 48 4.57 -32.46 12.60
N LEU A 49 3.92 -31.30 12.41
CA LEU A 49 2.48 -31.20 12.10
C LEU A 49 2.14 -31.41 10.64
N ALA A 50 3.01 -30.97 9.73
CA ALA A 50 2.71 -30.95 8.31
C ALA A 50 2.49 -32.37 7.76
N LYS A 51 1.41 -32.55 7.02
CA LYS A 51 1.01 -33.82 6.40
C LYS A 51 0.90 -34.97 7.41
N ASN A 52 0.53 -34.66 8.67
CA ASN A 52 0.42 -35.61 9.76
C ASN A 52 -0.96 -35.61 10.41
N ASP A 53 -1.89 -36.35 9.84
CA ASP A 53 -3.27 -36.46 10.35
C ASP A 53 -3.39 -37.05 11.76
N LYS A 54 -2.36 -37.74 12.22
CA LYS A 54 -2.32 -38.35 13.57
C LYS A 54 -1.81 -37.39 14.65
N ALA A 55 -1.35 -36.19 14.28
CA ALA A 55 -0.87 -35.20 15.24
C ALA A 55 -1.94 -34.80 16.23
N ASN A 56 -1.62 -34.93 17.53
CA ASN A 56 -2.55 -34.65 18.62
C ASN A 56 -2.45 -33.18 19.04
N LEU A 57 -3.25 -32.30 18.42
CA LEU A 57 -3.28 -30.88 18.73
C LEU A 57 -3.53 -30.56 20.22
N PRO A 58 -4.45 -31.24 20.95
CA PRO A 58 -4.60 -31.06 22.40
C PRO A 58 -3.32 -31.36 23.20
N SER A 59 -2.52 -32.33 22.79
CA SER A 59 -1.25 -32.63 23.45
C SER A 59 -0.22 -31.53 23.20
N ILE A 60 -0.09 -31.09 21.96
CA ILE A 60 0.77 -29.99 21.56
C ILE A 60 0.42 -28.70 22.31
N ARG A 61 -0.89 -28.37 22.38
CA ARG A 61 -1.37 -27.22 23.14
C ARG A 61 -0.92 -27.25 24.61
N ARG A 62 -1.04 -28.41 25.26
CA ARG A 62 -0.63 -28.57 26.67
C ARG A 62 0.89 -28.42 26.85
N GLN A 63 1.69 -28.97 25.92
CA GLN A 63 3.14 -28.84 25.95
C GLN A 63 3.59 -27.39 25.81
N LEU A 64 3.06 -26.68 24.82
CA LEU A 64 3.37 -25.26 24.58
C LEU A 64 2.89 -24.37 25.72
N LEU A 65 1.72 -24.65 26.32
CA LEU A 65 1.23 -23.92 27.49
C LEU A 65 2.15 -24.15 28.70
N SER A 66 2.61 -25.36 28.94
CA SER A 66 3.56 -25.66 30.03
C SER A 66 4.89 -24.93 29.78
N LEU A 67 5.35 -24.95 28.55
CA LEU A 67 6.61 -24.33 28.16
C LEU A 67 6.57 -22.80 28.33
N ILE A 68 5.50 -22.12 27.92
CA ILE A 68 5.38 -20.64 28.06
C ILE A 68 5.41 -20.22 29.55
N HIS A 69 4.76 -21.00 30.43
CA HIS A 69 4.83 -20.78 31.86
C HIS A 69 6.25 -20.94 32.42
N GLN A 70 7.01 -21.91 31.92
CA GLN A 70 8.39 -22.14 32.35
C GLN A 70 9.28 -20.93 32.05
N PHE A 71 9.08 -20.25 30.92
CA PHE A 71 9.91 -19.11 30.54
C PHE A 71 9.42 -17.78 31.13
N LEU A 72 8.12 -17.55 31.21
CA LEU A 72 7.57 -16.24 31.59
C LEU A 72 7.25 -16.11 33.09
N SER A 73 6.82 -17.19 33.78
CA SER A 73 6.47 -17.09 35.21
C SER A 73 7.63 -16.63 36.11
N PRO A 74 8.90 -17.04 35.85
CA PRO A 74 10.01 -16.60 36.69
C PRO A 74 10.28 -15.09 36.67
N LEU A 75 9.82 -14.38 35.63
CA LEU A 75 10.02 -12.93 35.52
C LEU A 75 9.16 -12.13 36.52
N ASN A 76 8.07 -12.69 37.02
CA ASN A 76 7.14 -12.07 37.97
C ASN A 76 6.58 -10.72 37.50
N ILE A 77 6.46 -10.51 36.15
CA ILE A 77 5.92 -9.30 35.55
C ILE A 77 4.43 -9.50 35.19
N LEU A 78 4.10 -10.69 34.70
CA LEU A 78 2.74 -11.12 34.42
C LEU A 78 2.37 -12.26 35.35
N ASP A 79 1.12 -12.30 35.81
CA ASP A 79 0.63 -13.39 36.62
C ASP A 79 0.32 -14.63 35.73
N ARG A 80 0.12 -15.78 36.40
CA ARG A 80 -0.13 -17.06 35.72
C ARG A 80 -1.40 -17.04 34.87
N PHE A 81 -2.42 -16.28 35.26
CA PHE A 81 -3.67 -16.20 34.51
C PHE A 81 -3.50 -15.33 33.27
N GLN A 82 -2.74 -14.24 33.37
CA GLN A 82 -2.39 -13.38 32.25
C GLN A 82 -1.59 -14.15 31.19
N ILE A 83 -0.55 -14.89 31.59
CA ILE A 83 0.24 -15.74 30.70
C ILE A 83 -0.65 -16.79 30.02
N SER A 84 -1.53 -17.46 30.77
CA SER A 84 -2.49 -18.41 30.19
C SER A 84 -3.47 -17.72 29.24
N GLY A 85 -3.93 -16.51 29.56
CA GLY A 85 -4.83 -15.73 28.71
C GLY A 85 -4.22 -15.37 27.36
N ILE A 86 -2.96 -14.90 27.37
CA ILE A 86 -2.16 -14.64 26.17
C ILE A 86 -2.06 -15.90 25.30
N PHE A 87 -1.66 -17.02 25.90
CA PHE A 87 -1.53 -18.28 25.22
C PHE A 87 -2.85 -18.76 24.58
N VAL A 88 -3.97 -18.62 25.31
CA VAL A 88 -5.29 -19.06 24.80
C VAL A 88 -5.70 -18.22 23.61
N ARG A 89 -5.57 -16.91 23.65
CA ARG A 89 -5.89 -16.03 22.53
C ARG A 89 -5.03 -16.35 21.32
N TRP A 90 -3.72 -16.43 21.51
CA TRP A 90 -2.80 -16.84 20.47
C TRP A 90 -3.19 -18.19 19.84
N TRP A 91 -3.44 -19.22 20.67
CA TRP A 91 -3.82 -20.55 20.18
C TRP A 91 -5.13 -20.50 19.39
N ASP A 92 -6.08 -19.71 19.85
CA ASP A 92 -7.37 -19.54 19.16
C ASP A 92 -7.22 -18.84 17.81
N SER A 93 -6.26 -17.95 17.67
CA SER A 93 -5.94 -17.27 16.40
C SER A 93 -5.31 -18.23 15.39
N ILE A 94 -4.39 -19.10 15.81
CA ILE A 94 -3.65 -19.99 14.91
C ILE A 94 -4.29 -21.36 14.70
N LYS A 95 -5.31 -21.74 15.48
CA LYS A 95 -5.89 -23.09 15.45
C LYS A 95 -6.44 -23.53 14.09
N TYR A 96 -6.89 -22.58 13.27
CA TYR A 96 -7.38 -22.87 11.92
C TYR A 96 -6.21 -23.12 10.97
N ASP A 97 -5.15 -22.36 11.07
CA ASP A 97 -3.91 -22.62 10.33
C ASP A 97 -3.40 -24.03 10.63
N LEU A 98 -3.34 -24.42 11.90
CA LEU A 98 -2.88 -25.75 12.33
C LEU A 98 -3.77 -26.88 11.78
N LYS A 99 -5.09 -26.64 11.67
CA LYS A 99 -6.01 -27.60 11.05
C LYS A 99 -5.78 -27.74 9.54
N THR A 100 -5.38 -26.67 8.86
CA THR A 100 -5.06 -26.67 7.43
C THR A 100 -3.69 -27.31 7.18
N ILE A 101 -2.69 -26.98 7.99
CA ILE A 101 -1.31 -27.51 7.89
C ILE A 101 -1.26 -29.03 8.03
N ARG A 102 -2.11 -29.61 8.87
CA ARG A 102 -2.13 -31.05 9.11
C ARG A 102 -2.36 -31.88 7.85
N PRO A 103 -3.44 -31.67 7.06
CA PRO A 103 -3.67 -32.43 5.83
C PRO A 103 -2.86 -31.90 4.63
N HIS A 104 -2.70 -30.57 4.49
CA HIS A 104 -2.21 -29.96 3.26
C HIS A 104 -0.72 -29.59 3.31
N GLY A 105 -0.14 -29.45 4.51
CA GLY A 105 1.23 -28.94 4.69
C GLY A 105 1.27 -27.41 4.81
N TRP A 106 2.42 -26.84 4.55
CA TRP A 106 2.69 -25.40 4.68
C TRP A 106 2.26 -24.68 3.41
N ASP A 107 1.06 -24.11 3.41
CA ASP A 107 0.43 -23.49 2.26
C ASP A 107 0.63 -21.97 2.29
N ILE A 108 0.95 -21.38 1.13
CA ILE A 108 1.15 -19.94 0.97
C ILE A 108 -0.11 -19.14 1.25
N ASP A 109 -1.29 -19.70 1.05
CA ASP A 109 -2.58 -19.06 1.32
C ASP A 109 -2.74 -18.67 2.79
N LEU A 110 -2.03 -19.33 3.69
CA LEU A 110 -2.02 -18.99 5.12
C LEU A 110 -1.33 -17.65 5.40
N ILE A 111 -0.54 -17.13 4.46
CA ILE A 111 0.22 -15.88 4.59
C ILE A 111 -0.27 -14.82 3.61
N ASN A 112 -0.67 -15.22 2.40
CA ASN A 112 -1.09 -14.29 1.37
C ASN A 112 -2.50 -13.73 1.63
N ASN A 113 -2.63 -13.03 2.76
CA ASN A 113 -3.83 -12.29 3.17
C ASN A 113 -3.43 -10.85 3.56
N GLU A 114 -4.43 -9.99 3.80
CA GLU A 114 -4.19 -8.57 4.08
C GLU A 114 -3.28 -8.33 5.28
N ASP A 115 -3.42 -9.15 6.34
CA ASP A 115 -2.69 -8.97 7.60
C ASP A 115 -1.22 -9.38 7.51
N PHE A 116 -0.90 -10.45 6.74
CA PHE A 116 0.42 -11.09 6.77
C PHE A 116 1.18 -11.06 5.44
N ARG A 117 0.58 -10.54 4.36
CA ARG A 117 1.25 -10.38 3.06
C ARG A 117 2.55 -9.58 3.16
N HIS A 118 2.65 -8.69 4.14
CA HIS A 118 3.88 -7.93 4.39
C HIS A 118 5.09 -8.84 4.61
N LEU A 119 4.94 -10.06 5.16
CA LEU A 119 6.05 -11.02 5.34
C LEU A 119 6.66 -11.44 4.00
N ILE A 120 5.82 -11.62 2.98
CA ILE A 120 6.27 -11.93 1.60
C ILE A 120 6.97 -10.71 1.01
N VAL A 121 6.38 -9.53 1.18
CA VAL A 121 6.94 -8.26 0.68
C VAL A 121 8.29 -7.96 1.34
N ASP A 122 8.39 -8.08 2.65
CA ASP A 122 9.62 -7.82 3.41
C ASP A 122 10.74 -8.78 3.03
N LYS A 123 10.40 -10.04 2.73
CA LYS A 123 11.39 -11.06 2.36
C LYS A 123 11.90 -10.90 0.94
N TYR A 124 11.00 -10.64 -0.04
CA TYR A 124 11.33 -10.69 -1.46
C TYR A 124 11.31 -9.33 -2.17
N PHE A 125 10.51 -8.39 -1.68
CA PHE A 125 10.19 -7.14 -2.39
C PHE A 125 10.43 -5.88 -1.57
N LYS A 126 11.28 -5.96 -0.55
CA LYS A 126 11.57 -4.83 0.35
C LYS A 126 12.00 -3.56 -0.38
N LYS A 127 12.78 -3.70 -1.46
CA LYS A 127 13.25 -2.53 -2.25
C LYS A 127 12.09 -1.85 -2.97
N GLN A 128 11.17 -2.63 -3.54
CA GLN A 128 9.98 -2.12 -4.22
C GLN A 128 9.05 -1.43 -3.23
N GLN A 129 8.85 -2.03 -2.05
CA GLN A 129 8.05 -1.41 -0.98
C GLN A 129 8.65 -0.08 -0.53
N LEU A 130 9.95 -0.01 -0.29
CA LEU A 130 10.63 1.24 0.08
C LEU A 130 10.45 2.33 -0.99
N ALA A 131 10.54 1.98 -2.27
CA ALA A 131 10.30 2.93 -3.36
C ALA A 131 8.86 3.45 -3.37
N ILE A 132 7.88 2.60 -3.07
CA ILE A 132 6.46 3.01 -2.91
C ILE A 132 6.30 3.93 -1.71
N ASP A 133 6.94 3.64 -0.58
CA ASP A 133 6.87 4.45 0.63
C ASP A 133 7.52 5.83 0.41
N GLU A 134 8.61 5.92 -0.35
CA GLU A 134 9.23 7.19 -0.77
C GLU A 134 8.26 8.00 -1.66
N LEU A 135 7.59 7.36 -2.61
CA LEU A 135 6.58 8.02 -3.45
C LEU A 135 5.40 8.53 -2.60
N LYS A 136 4.92 7.77 -1.62
CA LYS A 136 3.87 8.18 -0.69
C LYS A 136 4.30 9.34 0.19
N THR A 137 5.53 9.32 0.69
CA THR A 137 6.10 10.43 1.47
C THR A 137 6.20 11.70 0.63
N THR A 138 6.67 11.56 -0.62
CA THR A 138 6.72 12.67 -1.58
C THR A 138 5.32 13.21 -1.87
N LEU A 139 4.34 12.32 -2.07
CA LEU A 139 2.95 12.70 -2.29
C LEU A 139 2.40 13.52 -1.11
N ALA A 140 2.56 13.04 0.11
CA ALA A 140 2.11 13.73 1.32
C ALA A 140 2.76 15.12 1.46
N SER A 141 4.07 15.24 1.14
CA SER A 141 4.77 16.52 1.12
C SER A 141 4.20 17.49 0.08
N GLN A 142 3.88 16.99 -1.13
CA GLN A 142 3.30 17.84 -2.18
C GLN A 142 1.83 18.23 -1.87
N GLU A 143 1.06 17.34 -1.24
CA GLU A 143 -0.29 17.65 -0.77
C GLU A 143 -0.28 18.71 0.35
N SER A 144 0.67 18.63 1.29
CA SER A 144 0.88 19.65 2.32
C SER A 144 1.29 21.00 1.70
N ALA A 145 2.21 20.98 0.74
CA ALA A 145 2.63 22.20 0.04
C ALA A 145 1.48 22.82 -0.78
N LEU A 146 0.59 22.00 -1.37
CA LEU A 146 -0.59 22.49 -2.05
C LEU A 146 -1.58 23.12 -1.05
N ALA A 147 -1.77 22.53 0.12
CA ALA A 147 -2.63 23.08 1.16
C ALA A 147 -2.13 24.48 1.61
N SER A 148 -0.82 24.63 1.83
CA SER A 148 -0.23 25.95 2.16
C SER A 148 -0.40 26.98 1.04
N LEU A 149 -0.27 26.57 -0.23
CA LEU A 149 -0.53 27.48 -1.37
C LEU A 149 -2.02 27.88 -1.48
N VAL A 150 -2.93 26.99 -1.11
CA VAL A 150 -4.36 27.29 -1.06
C VAL A 150 -4.66 28.32 0.03
N GLU A 151 -4.07 28.16 1.22
CA GLU A 151 -4.18 29.13 2.32
C GLU A 151 -3.62 30.48 1.90
N GLU A 152 -2.40 30.53 1.35
CA GLU A 152 -1.77 31.76 0.84
C GLU A 152 -2.63 32.44 -0.24
N ALA A 153 -3.22 31.66 -1.14
CA ALA A 153 -4.11 32.18 -2.19
C ALA A 153 -5.39 32.79 -1.64
N LEU A 154 -5.98 32.19 -0.61
CA LEU A 154 -7.18 32.70 0.03
C LEU A 154 -6.90 33.94 0.89
N GLU A 155 -5.75 33.98 1.59
CA GLU A 155 -5.28 35.18 2.29
C GLU A 155 -5.04 36.34 1.30
N LEU A 156 -4.40 36.08 0.16
CA LEU A 156 -4.19 37.09 -0.90
C LEU A 156 -5.52 37.61 -1.45
N CYS A 157 -6.55 36.77 -1.46
CA CYS A 157 -7.93 37.16 -1.87
C CYS A 157 -8.73 37.82 -0.75
N GLU A 158 -8.17 38.01 0.45
CA GLU A 158 -8.87 38.50 1.64
C GLU A 158 -10.17 37.72 1.92
N TYR A 159 -10.12 36.39 1.67
CA TYR A 159 -11.25 35.49 1.85
C TYR A 159 -11.33 34.98 3.28
N GLU A 160 -12.43 35.24 3.95
CA GLU A 160 -12.73 34.70 5.28
C GLU A 160 -13.59 33.42 5.12
N PRO A 161 -13.05 32.23 5.44
CA PRO A 161 -13.80 31.00 5.36
C PRO A 161 -14.89 30.91 6.43
N GLU A 162 -16.01 30.30 6.10
CA GLU A 162 -17.07 30.02 7.08
C GLU A 162 -16.62 28.94 8.08
N GLU A 163 -17.25 28.91 9.27
CA GLU A 163 -17.00 27.87 10.27
C GLU A 163 -17.25 26.47 9.64
N ASP A 164 -16.27 25.57 9.64
CA ASP A 164 -16.27 24.24 9.00
C ASP A 164 -16.10 24.19 7.45
N GLU A 165 -15.82 25.29 6.77
CA GLU A 165 -15.54 25.25 5.33
C GLU A 165 -14.16 24.64 5.03
N LYS A 166 -14.15 23.65 4.13
CA LYS A 166 -12.89 23.02 3.69
C LYS A 166 -12.19 23.89 2.65
N LEU A 167 -10.98 24.32 2.98
CA LEU A 167 -10.11 25.03 2.04
C LEU A 167 -9.66 24.07 0.92
N THR A 168 -10.11 24.31 -0.30
CA THR A 168 -9.82 23.45 -1.45
C THR A 168 -9.16 24.22 -2.58
N PRO A 169 -8.33 23.58 -3.42
CA PRO A 169 -7.74 24.21 -4.59
C PRO A 169 -8.82 24.80 -5.55
N LYS A 170 -10.00 24.18 -5.59
CA LYS A 170 -11.12 24.68 -6.39
C LYS A 170 -11.63 26.02 -5.86
N LEU A 171 -11.80 26.14 -4.54
CA LEU A 171 -12.21 27.37 -3.88
C LEU A 171 -11.20 28.49 -4.15
N ALA A 172 -9.91 28.24 -3.91
CA ALA A 172 -8.84 29.19 -4.16
C ALA A 172 -8.83 29.69 -5.61
N LYS A 173 -8.96 28.79 -6.58
CA LYS A 173 -9.05 29.17 -8.02
C LYS A 173 -10.27 30.03 -8.33
N GLN A 174 -11.41 29.75 -7.72
CA GLN A 174 -12.63 30.55 -7.90
C GLN A 174 -12.45 31.95 -7.32
N GLN A 175 -11.87 32.09 -6.13
CA GLN A 175 -11.63 33.39 -5.50
C GLN A 175 -10.59 34.20 -6.27
N ILE A 176 -9.49 33.59 -6.71
CA ILE A 176 -8.51 34.22 -7.59
C ILE A 176 -9.19 34.73 -8.87
N ALA A 177 -9.99 33.91 -9.53
CA ALA A 177 -10.65 34.29 -10.77
C ALA A 177 -11.63 35.46 -10.57
N ALA A 178 -12.35 35.50 -9.43
CA ALA A 178 -13.25 36.58 -9.09
C ALA A 178 -12.49 37.90 -8.84
N ASN A 179 -11.33 37.87 -8.17
CA ASN A 179 -10.52 39.03 -7.89
C ASN A 179 -9.84 39.57 -9.16
N VAL A 180 -9.23 38.69 -9.95
CA VAL A 180 -8.50 39.07 -11.19
C VAL A 180 -9.42 39.70 -12.24
N ALA A 181 -10.72 39.36 -12.28
CA ALA A 181 -11.66 39.89 -13.24
C ALA A 181 -11.78 41.43 -13.21
N ASN A 182 -11.42 42.06 -12.09
CA ASN A 182 -11.55 43.51 -11.87
C ASN A 182 -10.22 44.27 -11.75
N LEU A 183 -9.07 43.58 -11.91
CA LEU A 183 -7.73 44.13 -11.72
C LEU A 183 -7.04 44.52 -13.05
N CYS A 184 -6.12 45.50 -12.96
CA CYS A 184 -5.17 45.79 -14.04
C CYS A 184 -4.14 44.69 -14.15
N LYS A 185 -3.44 44.58 -15.31
CA LYS A 185 -2.48 43.51 -15.55
C LYS A 185 -1.35 43.45 -14.55
N GLU A 186 -0.86 44.61 -14.08
CA GLU A 186 0.25 44.68 -13.12
C GLU A 186 -0.21 44.21 -11.73
N ASP A 187 -1.44 44.48 -11.33
CA ASP A 187 -2.04 44.08 -10.06
C ASP A 187 -2.47 42.60 -10.06
N ALA A 188 -2.68 42.00 -11.25
CA ALA A 188 -3.06 40.60 -11.42
C ALA A 188 -1.88 39.62 -11.33
N GLU A 189 -0.64 40.04 -11.52
CA GLU A 189 0.56 39.20 -11.59
C GLU A 189 0.74 38.27 -10.36
N PRO A 190 0.57 38.73 -9.10
CA PRO A 190 0.69 37.84 -7.94
C PRO A 190 -0.36 36.72 -7.94
N TYR A 191 -1.59 37.01 -8.35
CA TYR A 191 -2.70 36.06 -8.43
C TYR A 191 -2.47 35.01 -9.54
N GLU A 192 -1.99 35.46 -10.71
CA GLU A 192 -1.67 34.57 -11.82
C GLU A 192 -0.52 33.63 -11.47
N LYS A 193 0.47 34.10 -10.73
CA LYS A 193 1.61 33.30 -10.27
C LYS A 193 1.15 32.19 -9.33
N ILE A 194 0.40 32.53 -8.25
CA ILE A 194 -0.06 31.56 -7.27
C ILE A 194 -1.05 30.58 -7.89
N LEU A 195 -1.87 31.02 -8.86
CA LEU A 195 -2.74 30.15 -9.64
C LEU A 195 -1.93 29.13 -10.46
N GLY A 196 -0.84 29.60 -11.11
CA GLY A 196 0.09 28.74 -11.85
C GLY A 196 0.73 27.69 -10.94
N ASP A 197 1.17 28.10 -9.76
CA ASP A 197 1.77 27.20 -8.75
C ASP A 197 0.76 26.16 -8.25
N ILE A 198 -0.49 26.54 -7.97
CA ILE A 198 -1.56 25.61 -7.57
C ILE A 198 -1.81 24.59 -8.69
N VAL A 199 -1.98 25.02 -9.94
CA VAL A 199 -2.22 24.13 -11.08
C VAL A 199 -1.03 23.20 -11.33
N GLY A 200 0.19 23.72 -11.22
CA GLY A 200 1.42 22.95 -11.33
C GLY A 200 1.51 21.85 -10.25
N LYS A 201 1.21 22.19 -9.00
CA LYS A 201 1.18 21.23 -7.88
C LYS A 201 0.11 20.17 -8.04
N GLU A 202 -1.12 20.53 -8.42
CA GLU A 202 -2.18 19.55 -8.69
C GLU A 202 -1.79 18.56 -9.79
N THR A 203 -1.16 19.05 -10.85
CA THR A 203 -0.69 18.21 -11.96
C THR A 203 0.40 17.24 -11.48
N LEU A 204 1.35 17.73 -10.68
CA LEU A 204 2.40 16.92 -10.09
C LEU A 204 1.84 15.85 -9.14
N ILE A 205 0.92 16.24 -8.26
CA ILE A 205 0.23 15.32 -7.33
C ILE A 205 -0.50 14.23 -8.12
N LYS A 206 -1.20 14.59 -9.19
CA LYS A 206 -1.89 13.60 -10.05
C LYS A 206 -0.90 12.63 -10.70
N GLN A 207 0.25 13.10 -11.15
CA GLN A 207 1.30 12.25 -11.72
C GLN A 207 1.91 11.32 -10.67
N ILE A 208 2.18 11.82 -9.46
CA ILE A 208 2.73 11.00 -8.36
C ILE A 208 1.70 9.94 -7.94
N LYS A 209 0.42 10.30 -7.79
CA LYS A 209 -0.66 9.34 -7.50
C LYS A 209 -0.74 8.22 -8.54
N ALA A 210 -0.67 8.57 -9.81
CA ALA A 210 -0.66 7.57 -10.88
C ALA A 210 0.56 6.63 -10.80
N LYS A 211 1.74 7.17 -10.47
CA LYS A 211 2.96 6.37 -10.24
C LYS A 211 2.83 5.46 -9.02
N CYS A 212 2.26 5.95 -7.91
CA CYS A 212 2.01 5.12 -6.73
C CYS A 212 1.09 3.93 -7.06
N VAL A 213 -0.04 4.19 -7.71
CA VAL A 213 -0.99 3.13 -8.10
C VAL A 213 -0.35 2.12 -9.05
N ALA A 214 0.45 2.58 -10.02
CA ALA A 214 1.16 1.69 -10.93
C ALA A 214 2.19 0.81 -10.20
N ALA A 215 2.98 1.40 -9.30
CA ALA A 215 3.99 0.69 -8.52
C ALA A 215 3.35 -0.31 -7.53
N GLU A 216 2.23 0.04 -6.89
CA GLU A 216 1.47 -0.87 -6.03
C GLU A 216 0.90 -2.04 -6.84
N SER A 217 0.33 -1.77 -8.02
CA SER A 217 -0.21 -2.80 -8.90
C SER A 217 0.89 -3.76 -9.39
N GLU A 218 2.05 -3.21 -9.73
CA GLU A 218 3.22 -4.00 -10.13
C GLU A 218 3.72 -4.87 -8.97
N LEU A 219 3.84 -4.31 -7.76
CA LEU A 219 4.22 -5.07 -6.57
C LEU A 219 3.23 -6.22 -6.30
N MET A 220 1.92 -5.97 -6.43
CA MET A 220 0.90 -7.01 -6.25
C MET A 220 1.02 -8.14 -7.28
N LEU A 221 1.31 -7.79 -8.54
CA LEU A 221 1.60 -8.80 -9.58
C LEU A 221 2.84 -9.63 -9.23
N HIS A 222 3.91 -8.99 -8.74
CA HIS A 222 5.12 -9.67 -8.30
C HIS A 222 4.85 -10.64 -7.16
N VAL A 223 4.06 -10.22 -6.15
CA VAL A 223 3.65 -11.08 -5.03
C VAL A 223 2.83 -12.26 -5.52
N GLU A 224 1.86 -12.03 -6.42
CA GLU A 224 1.01 -13.08 -6.98
C GLU A 224 1.83 -14.14 -7.73
N ILE A 225 2.74 -13.70 -8.62
CA ILE A 225 3.62 -14.60 -9.37
C ILE A 225 4.57 -15.35 -8.41
N LYS A 226 5.10 -14.68 -7.37
CA LYS A 226 5.97 -15.32 -6.39
C LYS A 226 5.23 -16.37 -5.56
N CYS A 227 3.95 -16.15 -5.25
CA CYS A 227 3.13 -17.08 -4.46
C CYS A 227 2.66 -18.29 -5.29
N TYR A 228 2.13 -18.04 -6.48
CA TYR A 228 1.37 -19.04 -7.24
C TYR A 228 2.02 -19.48 -8.56
N GLY A 229 3.14 -18.84 -8.92
CA GLY A 229 3.76 -19.09 -10.23
C GLY A 229 3.10 -18.30 -11.35
N THR A 230 3.32 -18.77 -12.59
CA THR A 230 2.92 -18.03 -13.80
C THR A 230 1.80 -18.70 -14.61
N ASP A 231 1.46 -19.96 -14.30
CA ASP A 231 0.63 -20.80 -15.16
C ASP A 231 -0.74 -20.18 -15.47
N ASP A 232 -1.45 -19.69 -14.46
CA ASP A 232 -2.77 -19.09 -14.66
C ASP A 232 -2.70 -17.79 -15.48
N LYS A 233 -1.69 -16.95 -15.23
CA LYS A 233 -1.48 -15.70 -15.95
C LYS A 233 -1.07 -15.94 -17.39
N LEU A 234 -0.21 -16.92 -17.63
CA LEU A 234 0.20 -17.30 -18.98
C LEU A 234 -0.97 -17.91 -19.74
N ALA A 235 -1.77 -18.79 -19.11
CA ALA A 235 -2.96 -19.36 -19.73
C ALA A 235 -3.98 -18.28 -20.13
N GLU A 236 -4.19 -17.26 -19.29
CA GLU A 236 -5.05 -16.13 -19.61
C GLU A 236 -4.53 -15.35 -20.84
N LEU A 237 -3.25 -15.01 -20.88
CA LEU A 237 -2.62 -14.29 -22.01
C LEU A 237 -2.61 -15.14 -23.29
N GLU A 238 -2.35 -16.44 -23.19
CA GLU A 238 -2.40 -17.36 -24.32
C GLU A 238 -3.83 -17.47 -24.89
N SER A 239 -4.84 -17.53 -24.05
CA SER A 239 -6.24 -17.51 -24.47
C SER A 239 -6.59 -16.19 -25.19
N GLN A 240 -6.16 -15.05 -24.66
CA GLN A 240 -6.34 -13.75 -25.34
C GLN A 240 -5.61 -13.70 -26.68
N ARG A 241 -4.42 -14.28 -26.78
CA ARG A 241 -3.65 -14.41 -28.00
C ARG A 241 -4.37 -15.24 -29.05
N GLU A 242 -4.93 -16.39 -28.68
CA GLU A 242 -5.72 -17.26 -29.54
C GLU A 242 -6.93 -16.52 -30.11
N ILE A 243 -7.67 -15.80 -29.28
CA ILE A 243 -8.82 -14.97 -29.73
C ILE A 243 -8.35 -13.91 -30.72
N CYS A 244 -7.28 -13.18 -30.41
CA CYS A 244 -6.75 -12.14 -31.28
C CYS A 244 -6.28 -12.70 -32.63
N VAL A 245 -5.65 -13.88 -32.65
CA VAL A 245 -5.25 -14.59 -33.87
C VAL A 245 -6.47 -15.04 -34.70
N ALA A 246 -7.52 -15.54 -34.04
CA ALA A 246 -8.76 -15.91 -34.71
C ALA A 246 -9.44 -14.69 -35.39
N ASP A 247 -9.48 -13.55 -34.67
CA ASP A 247 -9.99 -12.29 -35.22
C ASP A 247 -9.16 -11.75 -36.38
N LEU A 248 -7.84 -11.91 -36.34
CA LEU A 248 -6.92 -11.56 -37.38
C LEU A 248 -7.19 -12.42 -38.67
N ASN A 249 -7.32 -13.74 -38.47
CA ASN A 249 -7.62 -14.68 -39.56
C ASN A 249 -9.00 -14.40 -40.19
N ALA A 250 -10.00 -14.05 -39.39
CA ALA A 250 -11.30 -13.62 -39.91
C ALA A 250 -11.19 -12.33 -40.72
N ALA A 251 -10.39 -11.37 -40.28
CA ALA A 251 -10.14 -10.14 -40.98
C ALA A 251 -9.38 -10.38 -42.36
N ASP A 252 -8.46 -11.35 -42.38
CA ASP A 252 -7.77 -11.78 -43.61
C ASP A 252 -8.73 -12.46 -44.57
N ALA A 253 -9.66 -13.29 -44.09
CA ALA A 253 -10.70 -13.88 -44.91
C ALA A 253 -11.64 -12.81 -45.55
N ASP A 254 -12.07 -11.84 -44.71
CA ASP A 254 -12.87 -10.69 -45.18
C ASP A 254 -12.11 -9.85 -46.24
N LEU A 255 -10.80 -9.64 -46.02
CA LEU A 255 -9.91 -8.95 -46.97
C LEU A 255 -9.83 -9.70 -48.29
N THR A 256 -9.65 -11.01 -48.24
CA THR A 256 -9.60 -11.88 -49.44
C THR A 256 -10.90 -11.79 -50.24
N LEU A 257 -12.05 -11.78 -49.58
CA LEU A 257 -13.34 -11.55 -50.22
C LEU A 257 -13.44 -10.15 -50.81
N ALA A 258 -12.95 -9.13 -50.14
CA ALA A 258 -13.00 -7.74 -50.62
C ALA A 258 -12.16 -7.50 -51.88
N ILE A 259 -11.02 -8.20 -52.03
CA ILE A 259 -10.15 -8.09 -53.22
C ILE A 259 -10.53 -9.06 -54.36
N SER A 260 -11.40 -10.04 -54.10
CA SER A 260 -11.74 -11.08 -55.08
C SER A 260 -12.05 -10.58 -56.50
N PRO A 261 -12.71 -9.40 -56.73
CA PRO A 261 -12.98 -8.91 -58.06
C PRO A 261 -11.74 -8.55 -58.89
N ILE A 262 -10.60 -8.34 -58.24
CA ILE A 262 -9.34 -7.92 -58.89
C ILE A 262 -8.15 -8.81 -58.54
N ALA A 263 -8.35 -9.86 -57.72
CA ALA A 263 -7.30 -10.70 -57.16
C ALA A 263 -6.36 -11.31 -58.23
N GLU A 264 -6.90 -11.78 -59.35
CA GLU A 264 -6.13 -12.36 -60.47
C GLU A 264 -5.16 -11.38 -61.12
N HIS A 265 -5.35 -10.09 -60.91
CA HIS A 265 -4.55 -9.03 -61.47
C HIS A 265 -3.57 -8.38 -60.51
N LEU A 266 -3.57 -8.82 -59.25
CA LEU A 266 -2.63 -8.35 -58.21
C LEU A 266 -1.33 -9.14 -58.26
N ALA A 267 -0.20 -8.44 -58.21
CA ALA A 267 1.12 -9.06 -58.26
C ALA A 267 1.49 -9.79 -56.97
N ASP A 268 1.01 -9.28 -55.84
CA ASP A 268 1.26 -9.83 -54.52
C ASP A 268 0.05 -9.62 -53.59
N ILE A 269 -0.42 -10.71 -52.98
CA ILE A 269 -1.56 -10.75 -52.06
C ILE A 269 -1.17 -11.31 -50.66
N THR A 270 0.12 -11.41 -50.36
CA THR A 270 0.62 -12.05 -49.13
C THR A 270 0.37 -11.23 -47.88
N SER A 271 0.20 -9.92 -48.03
CA SER A 271 -0.07 -9.04 -46.89
C SER A 271 -0.94 -7.85 -47.28
N PHE A 272 -1.58 -7.20 -46.32
CA PHE A 272 -2.37 -6.00 -46.57
C PHE A 272 -1.55 -4.88 -47.26
N GLU A 273 -0.30 -4.68 -46.90
CA GLU A 273 0.55 -3.65 -47.54
C GLU A 273 0.95 -4.08 -48.95
N SER A 274 1.28 -5.36 -49.16
CA SER A 274 1.54 -5.90 -50.53
C SER A 274 0.34 -5.74 -51.46
N ILE A 275 -0.85 -6.03 -50.98
CA ILE A 275 -2.11 -5.83 -51.72
C ILE A 275 -2.28 -4.35 -52.09
N LYS A 276 -2.07 -3.44 -51.15
CA LYS A 276 -2.20 -2.00 -51.40
C LYS A 276 -1.20 -1.48 -52.42
N ASP A 277 0.04 -1.95 -52.38
CA ASP A 277 1.08 -1.56 -53.32
C ASP A 277 0.83 -2.17 -54.69
N SER A 278 0.37 -3.42 -54.77
CA SER A 278 -0.06 -4.08 -56.03
C SER A 278 -1.23 -3.34 -56.66
N ILE A 279 -2.22 -2.88 -55.90
CA ILE A 279 -3.34 -2.05 -56.38
C ILE A 279 -2.85 -0.73 -56.97
N LYS A 280 -1.91 -0.05 -56.29
CA LYS A 280 -1.32 1.20 -56.80
C LYS A 280 -0.59 0.99 -58.13
N ALA A 281 0.22 -0.07 -58.23
CA ALA A 281 0.95 -0.43 -59.43
C ALA A 281 -0.02 -0.71 -60.58
N LEU A 282 -1.00 -1.60 -60.35
CA LEU A 282 -2.04 -1.96 -61.33
C LEU A 282 -2.81 -0.73 -61.80
N LYS A 283 -3.20 0.16 -60.94
CA LYS A 283 -3.89 1.41 -61.24
C LYS A 283 -3.02 2.36 -62.07
N SER A 284 -1.72 2.45 -61.80
CA SER A 284 -0.76 3.26 -62.57
C SER A 284 -0.61 2.73 -63.98
N ASP A 285 -0.49 1.42 -64.17
CA ASP A 285 -0.29 0.80 -65.46
C ASP A 285 -1.53 0.87 -66.36
N LEU A 286 -2.72 0.68 -65.75
CA LEU A 286 -3.98 0.87 -66.46
C LEU A 286 -4.19 2.33 -66.88
N LYS A 287 -3.84 3.32 -66.06
CA LYS A 287 -3.89 4.73 -66.44
C LYS A 287 -2.95 5.07 -67.66
N LYS A 288 -1.76 4.42 -67.69
CA LYS A 288 -0.83 4.58 -68.83
C LYS A 288 -1.38 3.94 -70.07
N ALA A 289 -2.02 2.76 -69.96
CA ALA A 289 -2.66 2.07 -71.07
C ALA A 289 -3.87 2.84 -71.61
N ASP A 290 -4.73 3.39 -70.79
CA ASP A 290 -5.90 4.18 -71.14
C ASP A 290 -5.54 5.49 -71.90
N LYS A 291 -4.39 6.10 -71.57
CA LYS A 291 -3.82 7.25 -72.28
C LYS A 291 -3.37 6.90 -73.68
N LYS A 292 -2.99 5.66 -73.96
CA LYS A 292 -2.56 5.20 -75.29
C LYS A 292 -3.73 4.74 -76.13
N GLN A 293 -4.74 4.09 -75.54
CA GLN A 293 -5.89 3.57 -76.25
C GLN A 293 -7.07 3.47 -75.26
N SER A 294 -7.96 4.47 -75.27
CA SER A 294 -9.13 4.50 -74.42
C SER A 294 -10.12 3.38 -74.78
N SER A 295 -10.32 2.43 -73.79
CA SER A 295 -11.27 1.33 -73.96
C SER A 295 -12.33 1.41 -72.80
N ALA A 296 -13.60 1.13 -73.20
CA ALA A 296 -14.69 1.07 -72.21
C ALA A 296 -14.40 0.05 -71.11
N LYS A 297 -13.78 -1.09 -71.44
CA LYS A 297 -13.35 -2.12 -70.48
C LYS A 297 -12.32 -1.62 -69.49
N ASN A 298 -11.36 -0.78 -69.88
CA ASN A 298 -10.37 -0.22 -69.02
C ASN A 298 -11.01 0.74 -68.00
N LYS A 299 -12.03 1.50 -68.37
CA LYS A 299 -12.76 2.42 -67.45
C LYS A 299 -13.59 1.67 -66.45
N GLU A 300 -14.29 0.59 -66.90
CA GLU A 300 -15.03 -0.27 -65.91
C GLU A 300 -14.11 -0.96 -64.95
N PHE A 301 -12.95 -1.43 -65.36
CA PHE A 301 -11.98 -2.08 -64.48
C PHE A 301 -11.32 -1.09 -63.51
N LEU A 302 -11.00 0.12 -63.96
CA LEU A 302 -10.54 1.19 -63.08
C LEU A 302 -11.59 1.55 -61.99
N ALA A 303 -12.88 1.58 -62.38
CA ALA A 303 -13.96 1.80 -61.41
C ALA A 303 -14.08 0.66 -60.37
N ALA A 304 -13.87 -0.59 -60.83
CA ALA A 304 -13.82 -1.73 -59.88
C ALA A 304 -12.64 -1.63 -58.90
N ILE A 305 -11.45 -1.24 -59.40
CA ILE A 305 -10.26 -1.00 -58.55
C ILE A 305 -10.54 0.12 -57.55
N ASP A 306 -11.14 1.24 -57.95
CA ASP A 306 -11.48 2.35 -57.09
C ASP A 306 -12.50 1.94 -56.00
N LYS A 307 -13.45 1.06 -56.33
CA LYS A 307 -14.40 0.50 -55.37
C LYS A 307 -13.70 -0.39 -54.32
N VAL A 308 -12.81 -1.27 -54.78
CA VAL A 308 -12.01 -2.14 -53.90
C VAL A 308 -11.09 -1.29 -53.00
N GLU A 309 -10.38 -0.31 -53.59
CA GLU A 309 -9.49 0.58 -52.77
C GLU A 309 -10.24 1.32 -51.66
N LYS A 310 -11.50 1.74 -51.94
CA LYS A 310 -12.35 2.34 -50.91
C LYS A 310 -12.73 1.34 -49.80
N SER A 311 -13.06 0.09 -50.19
CA SER A 311 -13.42 -0.96 -49.25
C SER A 311 -12.23 -1.40 -48.36
N LEU A 312 -10.98 -1.18 -48.80
CA LEU A 312 -9.78 -1.53 -48.04
C LEU A 312 -9.44 -0.56 -46.93
N LYS A 313 -9.95 0.68 -46.94
CA LYS A 313 -9.62 1.69 -45.92
C LYS A 313 -9.84 1.24 -44.47
N PRO A 314 -10.96 0.59 -44.08
CA PRO A 314 -11.18 0.12 -42.73
C PRO A 314 -10.23 -1.01 -42.30
N PHE A 315 -9.78 -1.85 -43.24
CA PHE A 315 -8.89 -2.98 -42.94
C PHE A 315 -7.53 -2.52 -42.41
N GLY A 316 -6.92 -1.49 -42.98
CA GLY A 316 -5.61 -1.01 -42.57
C GLY A 316 -5.58 -0.57 -41.10
N LYS A 317 -6.66 0.04 -40.61
CA LYS A 317 -6.80 0.40 -39.20
C LYS A 317 -7.00 -0.84 -38.31
N ARG A 318 -7.84 -1.78 -38.78
CA ARG A 318 -8.16 -3.03 -38.07
C ARG A 318 -6.93 -3.92 -37.88
N PHE A 319 -6.16 -4.15 -38.96
CA PHE A 319 -4.90 -4.92 -38.90
C PHE A 319 -3.86 -4.29 -38.02
N LYS A 320 -3.70 -2.96 -38.05
CA LYS A 320 -2.78 -2.26 -37.18
C LYS A 320 -3.17 -2.42 -35.70
N GLN A 321 -4.46 -2.38 -35.40
CA GLN A 321 -4.96 -2.60 -34.03
C GLN A 321 -4.70 -4.03 -33.58
N PHE A 322 -5.03 -5.05 -34.37
CA PHE A 322 -4.79 -6.44 -34.02
C PHE A 322 -3.30 -6.75 -33.81
N ARG A 323 -2.42 -6.24 -34.66
CA ARG A 323 -0.97 -6.40 -34.49
C ARG A 323 -0.49 -5.76 -33.20
N ALA A 324 -0.90 -4.54 -32.90
CA ALA A 324 -0.51 -3.86 -31.67
C ALA A 324 -0.99 -4.62 -30.40
N VAL A 325 -2.20 -5.19 -30.41
CA VAL A 325 -2.70 -6.04 -29.33
C VAL A 325 -1.88 -7.33 -29.23
N LEU A 326 -1.59 -7.99 -30.31
CA LEU A 326 -0.81 -9.22 -30.34
C LEU A 326 0.64 -9.01 -29.85
N ASP A 327 1.27 -7.92 -30.30
CA ASP A 327 2.61 -7.54 -29.83
C ASP A 327 2.60 -7.26 -28.34
N GLY A 328 1.60 -6.52 -27.82
CA GLY A 328 1.44 -6.28 -26.39
C GLY A 328 1.22 -7.56 -25.57
N ILE A 329 0.45 -8.53 -26.08
CA ILE A 329 0.27 -9.84 -25.43
C ILE A 329 1.61 -10.62 -25.39
N ASN A 330 2.34 -10.66 -26.50
CA ASN A 330 3.63 -11.35 -26.57
C ASN A 330 4.68 -10.70 -25.65
N GLU A 331 4.71 -9.36 -25.58
CA GLU A 331 5.55 -8.63 -24.62
C GLU A 331 5.16 -8.95 -23.18
N GLY A 332 3.87 -9.03 -22.87
CA GLY A 332 3.35 -9.42 -21.57
C GLY A 332 3.79 -10.83 -21.15
N ILE A 333 3.67 -11.81 -22.06
CA ILE A 333 4.14 -13.19 -21.84
C ILE A 333 5.66 -13.22 -21.58
N ALA A 334 6.44 -12.50 -22.39
CA ALA A 334 7.89 -12.42 -22.21
C ALA A 334 8.28 -11.76 -20.89
N TYR A 335 7.57 -10.70 -20.50
CA TYR A 335 7.77 -10.01 -19.22
C TYR A 335 7.51 -10.92 -18.03
N ILE A 336 6.36 -11.64 -18.00
CA ILE A 336 6.01 -12.55 -16.92
C ILE A 336 7.04 -13.67 -16.78
N ASN A 337 7.44 -14.31 -17.89
CA ASN A 337 8.45 -15.37 -17.88
C ASN A 337 9.81 -14.88 -17.37
N LYS A 338 10.24 -13.69 -17.80
CA LYS A 338 11.46 -13.07 -17.32
C LYS A 338 11.37 -12.76 -15.82
N LEU A 339 10.29 -12.17 -15.37
CA LEU A 339 10.05 -11.82 -13.98
C LEU A 339 10.10 -13.05 -13.08
N TYR A 340 9.45 -14.14 -13.47
CA TYR A 340 9.45 -15.39 -12.74
C TYR A 340 10.87 -15.98 -12.62
N SER A 341 11.62 -15.92 -13.70
CA SER A 341 13.03 -16.37 -13.70
C SER A 341 13.91 -15.49 -12.81
N ASP A 342 13.76 -14.18 -12.88
CA ASP A 342 14.54 -13.22 -12.09
C ASP A 342 14.26 -13.35 -10.58
N MET A 343 13.02 -13.76 -10.21
CA MET A 343 12.62 -14.03 -8.82
C MET A 343 13.03 -15.41 -8.30
N GLY A 344 13.66 -16.26 -9.13
CA GLY A 344 14.05 -17.63 -8.75
C GLY A 344 12.86 -18.57 -8.53
N GLY A 345 11.77 -18.39 -9.27
CA GLY A 345 10.57 -19.23 -9.17
C GLY A 345 9.62 -18.85 -8.05
N SER A 346 8.63 -19.71 -7.77
CA SER A 346 7.66 -19.56 -6.68
C SER A 346 8.27 -19.85 -5.31
N VAL A 347 7.51 -19.50 -4.26
CA VAL A 347 7.87 -19.78 -2.87
C VAL A 347 7.91 -21.29 -2.64
N THR A 348 8.98 -21.78 -2.00
CA THR A 348 9.11 -23.20 -1.64
C THR A 348 8.32 -23.55 -0.38
N GLU A 349 8.07 -24.86 -0.15
CA GLU A 349 7.38 -25.33 1.07
C GLU A 349 8.18 -24.97 2.34
N GLU A 350 9.50 -25.00 2.28
CA GLU A 350 10.38 -24.61 3.39
C GLU A 350 10.29 -23.11 3.68
N GLU A 351 10.26 -22.30 2.63
CA GLU A 351 10.09 -20.86 2.78
C GLU A 351 8.71 -20.49 3.32
N CYS A 352 7.65 -21.19 2.89
CA CYS A 352 6.31 -21.07 3.46
C CYS A 352 6.29 -21.42 4.95
N HIS A 353 6.93 -22.55 5.31
CA HIS A 353 7.05 -23.00 6.69
C HIS A 353 7.65 -21.89 7.59
N GLU A 354 8.80 -21.35 7.20
CA GLU A 354 9.46 -20.28 7.96
C GLU A 354 8.57 -19.03 8.11
N MET A 355 7.91 -18.60 7.04
CA MET A 355 7.04 -17.41 7.09
C MET A 355 5.77 -17.66 7.93
N ILE A 356 5.19 -18.87 7.89
CA ILE A 356 4.04 -19.22 8.73
C ILE A 356 4.45 -19.28 10.21
N LEU A 357 5.61 -19.81 10.51
CA LEU A 357 6.15 -19.78 11.87
C LEU A 357 6.40 -18.32 12.33
N GLN A 358 6.93 -17.47 11.48
CA GLN A 358 7.09 -16.04 11.77
C GLN A 358 5.74 -15.36 12.01
N LYS A 359 4.71 -15.64 11.19
CA LYS A 359 3.34 -15.19 11.44
C LYS A 359 2.86 -15.59 12.82
N HIS A 360 2.99 -16.86 13.19
CA HIS A 360 2.54 -17.35 14.50
C HIS A 360 3.29 -16.68 15.66
N PHE A 361 4.58 -16.39 15.49
CA PHE A 361 5.36 -15.64 16.48
C PHE A 361 4.89 -14.19 16.61
N LEU A 362 4.67 -13.48 15.51
CA LEU A 362 4.18 -12.10 15.53
C LEU A 362 2.83 -11.97 16.22
N ILE A 363 1.94 -12.95 16.05
CA ILE A 363 0.65 -12.97 16.74
C ILE A 363 0.84 -13.08 18.26
N VAL A 364 1.68 -14.00 18.75
CA VAL A 364 1.90 -14.14 20.19
C VAL A 364 2.65 -12.94 20.79
N GLU A 365 3.57 -12.38 20.04
CA GLU A 365 4.29 -11.17 20.44
C GLU A 365 3.33 -9.98 20.59
N SER A 366 2.43 -9.78 19.62
CA SER A 366 1.40 -8.75 19.67
C SER A 366 0.47 -8.92 20.87
N GLU A 367 -0.02 -10.13 21.11
CA GLU A 367 -0.84 -10.45 22.29
C GLU A 367 -0.09 -10.18 23.60
N MET A 368 1.17 -10.56 23.67
CA MET A 368 2.03 -10.31 24.82
C MET A 368 2.19 -8.81 25.08
N LEU A 369 2.50 -8.03 24.05
CA LEU A 369 2.71 -6.59 24.17
C LEU A 369 1.44 -5.87 24.65
N GLN A 370 0.25 -6.29 24.24
CA GLN A 370 -1.01 -5.72 24.71
C GLN A 370 -1.17 -5.87 26.23
N TYR A 371 -0.81 -7.03 26.80
CA TYR A 371 -0.86 -7.25 28.24
C TYR A 371 0.20 -6.45 28.98
N VAL A 372 1.42 -6.43 28.47
CA VAL A 372 2.53 -5.65 29.06
C VAL A 372 2.22 -4.16 29.04
N ASP A 373 1.65 -3.64 27.96
CA ASP A 373 1.20 -2.26 27.85
C ASP A 373 0.03 -1.94 28.79
N SER A 374 -0.84 -2.91 29.06
CA SER A 374 -1.88 -2.77 30.07
C SER A 374 -1.28 -2.62 31.47
N GLU A 375 -0.31 -3.45 31.82
CA GLU A 375 0.39 -3.34 33.12
C GLU A 375 1.17 -2.04 33.23
N ARG A 376 1.83 -1.60 32.16
CA ARG A 376 2.48 -0.28 32.11
C ARG A 376 1.50 0.85 32.39
N ARG A 377 0.33 0.84 31.72
CA ARG A 377 -0.73 1.84 31.96
C ARG A 377 -1.23 1.82 33.41
N ARG A 378 -1.39 0.64 34.01
CA ARG A 378 -1.75 0.49 35.43
C ARG A 378 -0.69 1.09 36.34
N LEU A 379 0.60 0.87 36.00
CA LEU A 379 1.71 1.44 36.75
C LEU A 379 1.69 2.97 36.67
N VAL A 380 1.54 3.54 35.50
CA VAL A 380 1.42 5.00 35.30
C VAL A 380 0.25 5.55 36.09
N ALA A 381 -0.94 4.94 35.98
CA ALA A 381 -2.13 5.38 36.71
C ALA A 381 -1.93 5.31 38.26
N ALA A 382 -1.23 4.28 38.77
CA ALA A 382 -0.91 4.18 40.18
C ALA A 382 -0.01 5.34 40.64
N PHE A 383 1.01 5.71 39.87
CA PHE A 383 1.87 6.85 40.17
C PHE A 383 1.15 8.19 40.04
N GLU A 384 0.27 8.34 39.05
CA GLU A 384 -0.57 9.54 38.94
C GLU A 384 -1.52 9.70 40.11
N ASN A 385 -2.14 8.63 40.59
CA ASN A 385 -2.97 8.63 41.78
C ASN A 385 -2.18 8.98 43.06
N LEU A 386 -0.95 8.47 43.17
CA LEU A 386 -0.06 8.85 44.28
C LEU A 386 0.33 10.33 44.18
N TRP A 387 0.58 10.82 42.99
CA TRP A 387 0.83 12.25 42.75
C TRP A 387 -0.35 13.09 43.23
N ASP A 388 -1.56 12.80 42.74
CA ASP A 388 -2.77 13.55 43.12
C ASP A 388 -2.98 13.55 44.63
N LYS A 389 -2.62 12.46 45.31
CA LYS A 389 -2.78 12.33 46.76
C LYS A 389 -1.70 13.05 47.58
N TYR A 390 -0.46 13.10 47.09
CA TYR A 390 0.68 13.52 47.91
C TYR A 390 1.44 14.74 47.41
N ALA A 391 1.37 15.11 46.12
CA ALA A 391 2.11 16.25 45.56
C ALA A 391 1.62 17.61 46.09
N VAL A 392 0.33 17.68 46.43
CA VAL A 392 -0.31 18.91 46.94
C VAL A 392 -0.05 19.10 48.46
N SER A 393 0.44 18.09 49.19
CA SER A 393 0.19 18.09 50.61
C SER A 393 1.27 18.74 51.49
N ALA A 394 2.56 18.56 51.28
CA ALA A 394 3.55 19.03 52.22
C ALA A 394 3.85 20.52 52.09
N GLU A 395 4.07 21.02 50.89
CA GLU A 395 4.46 22.41 50.69
C GLU A 395 3.26 23.36 50.70
N GLN A 396 2.10 22.96 50.17
CA GLN A 396 0.88 23.75 50.26
C GLN A 396 0.32 23.76 51.70
N ILE A 397 0.34 22.64 52.40
CA ILE A 397 -0.04 22.62 53.81
C ILE A 397 0.90 23.50 54.62
N LYS A 398 2.22 23.48 54.30
CA LYS A 398 3.19 24.37 54.95
C LYS A 398 2.92 25.83 54.63
N ARG A 399 2.70 26.19 53.36
CA ARG A 399 2.37 27.55 52.95
C ARG A 399 1.02 28.01 53.54
N SER A 400 -0.01 27.16 53.48
CA SER A 400 -1.30 27.46 54.10
C SER A 400 -1.22 27.66 55.60
N ARG A 401 -0.41 26.84 56.31
CA ARG A 401 -0.10 27.01 57.72
C ARG A 401 0.62 28.33 57.95
N ASP A 402 1.67 28.61 57.16
CA ASP A 402 2.47 29.83 57.36
C ASP A 402 1.61 31.09 57.09
N THR A 403 0.78 31.07 56.04
CA THR A 403 -0.20 32.15 55.75
C THR A 403 -1.24 32.30 56.88
N SER A 404 -1.73 31.19 57.43
CA SER A 404 -2.68 31.22 58.54
C SER A 404 -2.04 31.74 59.83
N LEU A 405 -0.76 31.38 60.10
CA LEU A 405 0.02 31.91 61.19
C LEU A 405 0.25 33.42 61.07
N ASP A 406 0.64 33.89 59.88
CA ASP A 406 0.85 35.31 59.61
C ASP A 406 -0.46 36.10 59.79
N SER A 407 -1.60 35.54 59.32
CA SER A 407 -2.92 36.15 59.53
C SER A 407 -3.31 36.19 61.00
N LEU A 408 -3.01 35.12 61.76
CA LEU A 408 -3.24 35.06 63.19
C LEU A 408 -2.36 36.08 63.97
N MET A 409 -1.07 36.12 63.60
CA MET A 409 -0.14 37.10 64.21
C MET A 409 -0.55 38.54 63.90
N SER A 410 -1.00 38.83 62.67
CA SER A 410 -1.53 40.14 62.33
C SER A 410 -2.78 40.48 63.12
N ALA A 411 -3.70 39.55 63.26
CA ALA A 411 -4.93 39.78 64.07
C ALA A 411 -4.63 39.97 65.57
N LEU A 412 -3.67 39.18 66.14
CA LEU A 412 -3.23 39.34 67.52
C LEU A 412 -2.51 40.66 67.79
N SER A 413 -1.73 41.13 66.82
CA SER A 413 -1.08 42.46 66.87
C SER A 413 -2.10 43.59 66.81
N GLN A 414 -3.13 43.49 65.95
CA GLN A 414 -4.21 44.45 65.87
C GLN A 414 -5.04 44.54 67.18
N LEU A 415 -5.13 43.43 67.90
CA LEU A 415 -5.83 43.35 69.16
C LEU A 415 -4.95 43.69 70.37
N HIS A 416 -3.69 44.14 70.19
CA HIS A 416 -2.70 44.45 71.18
C HIS A 416 -2.41 43.29 72.16
N TYR A 417 -2.50 42.02 71.68
CA TYR A 417 -2.12 40.84 72.47
C TYR A 417 -0.64 40.42 72.27
N LEU A 418 0.05 41.06 71.33
CA LEU A 418 1.48 40.89 71.08
C LEU A 418 2.13 42.28 71.22
N ASP A 419 2.51 42.69 72.43
CA ASP A 419 3.43 43.81 72.67
C ASP A 419 4.83 43.32 72.79
#